data_eeafade99304d1a418edce54a8bdff22
#
_entry.id   eeafade99304d1a418edce54a8bdff22
#
_cell.length_a   1.000
_cell.length_b   1.000
_cell.length_c   1.000
_cell.angle_alpha   90.00
_cell.angle_beta   90.00
_cell.angle_gamma   90.00
#
_symmetry.space_group_name_H-M   'P 1'
#
loop_
_entity.id
_entity.type
_entity.pdbx_description
1 polymer ?
#
loop_
_entity_poly.entity_id
_entity_poly.type
_entity_poly.pdbx_seq_one_letter_code
_entity_poly.pdbx_strand_id
1 'polypeptide(L)'
;PCMPARRELQTGRYNFLHRSWGPMEPFDDSLPELLKAAGIYTHLISDHVHYWEDGGATYHYRYNSWENIRGQEGDKWKCLPELMEDCDESCLQNKDGVYFHATKDLQRHDAVNRKFVKCEKDTALAQTVDGGIEFIDANHGCDGWFLQIECFDPHEPFFVQDSYKEMYPDDYKGPDRDWPPYHHVTEDESMVRHYRKQYAALLTMCDAYLGKVLDKFDELDLW
;
A
#
# COMPACT_ATOMS: atom_id res chain seq x y z
N PRO A 1 -6.00 3.63 10.15
CA PRO A 1 -5.31 4.93 10.20
C PRO A 1 -3.83 4.75 9.88
N CYS A 2 -3.40 5.17 8.68
CA CYS A 2 -2.09 4.88 8.13
C CYS A 2 -0.92 5.45 8.95
N MET A 3 -0.77 6.77 9.00
CA MET A 3 0.38 7.39 9.68
C MET A 3 0.36 7.21 11.21
N PRO A 4 -0.79 7.21 11.89
CA PRO A 4 -0.83 6.85 13.31
C PRO A 4 -0.26 5.46 13.63
N ALA A 5 -0.64 4.44 12.85
CA ALA A 5 -0.12 3.09 13.04
C ALA A 5 1.40 3.00 12.79
N ARG A 6 1.91 3.74 11.79
CA ARG A 6 3.35 3.80 11.52
C ARG A 6 4.12 4.49 12.63
N ARG A 7 3.54 5.52 13.23
CA ARG A 7 4.17 6.15 14.38
C ARG A 7 4.24 5.18 15.57
N GLU A 8 3.17 4.44 15.84
CA GLU A 8 3.17 3.41 16.88
C GLU A 8 4.20 2.31 16.60
N LEU A 9 4.28 1.84 15.34
CA LEU A 9 5.26 0.84 14.92
C LEU A 9 6.69 1.32 15.14
N GLN A 10 7.00 2.56 14.75
CA GLN A 10 8.36 3.11 14.85
C GLN A 10 8.77 3.53 16.26
N THR A 11 7.82 3.99 17.08
CA THR A 11 8.12 4.54 18.42
C THR A 11 7.81 3.60 19.56
N GLY A 12 6.99 2.57 19.35
CA GLY A 12 6.44 1.74 20.42
C GLY A 12 5.47 2.47 21.35
N ARG A 13 4.96 3.64 20.96
CA ARG A 13 4.08 4.48 21.78
C ARG A 13 2.69 4.58 21.15
N TYR A 14 1.65 4.52 21.97
CA TYR A 14 0.28 4.70 21.50
C TYR A 14 0.06 6.12 20.96
N ASN A 15 -0.23 6.23 19.67
CA ASN A 15 -0.37 7.52 19.01
C ASN A 15 -1.60 8.31 19.46
N PHE A 16 -2.69 7.65 19.83
CA PHE A 16 -3.92 8.31 20.28
C PHE A 16 -3.74 9.15 21.57
N LEU A 17 -2.67 8.91 22.33
CA LEU A 17 -2.33 9.70 23.50
C LEU A 17 -1.69 11.04 23.15
N HIS A 18 -1.33 11.24 21.91
CA HIS A 18 -0.65 12.44 21.43
C HIS A 18 -1.45 13.16 20.35
N ARG A 19 -1.61 12.54 19.18
CA ARG A 19 -2.44 13.04 18.07
C ARG A 19 -2.75 11.93 17.07
N SER A 20 -3.76 12.16 16.22
CA SER A 20 -4.18 11.15 15.26
C SER A 20 -3.25 11.06 14.05
N TRP A 21 -3.06 12.14 13.30
CA TRP A 21 -2.26 12.17 12.07
C TRP A 21 -1.20 13.27 12.15
N GLY A 22 0.01 12.99 11.74
CA GLY A 22 1.05 13.99 11.69
C GLY A 22 2.47 13.43 11.59
N PRO A 23 3.46 14.30 11.49
CA PRO A 23 4.86 13.92 11.41
C PRO A 23 5.34 13.25 12.71
N MET A 24 6.50 12.61 12.62
CA MET A 24 7.29 12.28 13.80
C MET A 24 7.70 13.57 14.52
N GLU A 25 7.64 13.55 15.83
CA GLU A 25 8.02 14.70 16.62
C GLU A 25 9.54 14.73 16.88
N PRO A 26 10.12 15.89 17.16
CA PRO A 26 11.55 16.00 17.47
C PRO A 26 12.00 15.17 18.69
N PHE A 27 11.07 14.83 19.57
CA PHE A 27 11.31 14.03 20.78
C PHE A 27 10.99 12.54 20.60
N ASP A 28 10.56 12.12 19.42
CA ASP A 28 10.29 10.71 19.14
C ASP A 28 11.58 9.98 18.82
N ASP A 29 11.90 8.98 19.62
CA ASP A 29 12.88 7.98 19.28
C ASP A 29 12.24 6.97 18.32
N SER A 30 12.83 6.79 17.16
CA SER A 30 12.31 5.84 16.18
C SER A 30 13.21 4.62 16.03
N LEU A 31 12.61 3.46 15.78
CA LEU A 31 13.34 2.21 15.58
C LEU A 31 14.48 2.35 14.56
N PRO A 32 14.29 2.91 13.34
CA PRO A 32 15.40 3.04 12.40
C PRO A 32 16.54 3.92 12.91
N GLU A 33 16.25 5.00 13.63
CA GLU A 33 17.31 5.86 14.21
C GLU A 33 18.07 5.15 15.33
N LEU A 34 17.39 4.41 16.18
CA LEU A 34 18.02 3.62 17.25
C LEU A 34 18.92 2.52 16.67
N LEU A 35 18.47 1.83 15.62
CA LEU A 35 19.26 0.83 14.92
C LEU A 35 20.50 1.45 14.25
N LYS A 36 20.35 2.60 13.60
CA LYS A 36 21.47 3.36 13.04
C LYS A 36 22.51 3.74 14.09
N ALA A 37 22.03 4.21 15.26
CA ALA A 37 22.91 4.54 16.38
C ALA A 37 23.67 3.32 16.93
N ALA A 38 23.09 2.12 16.81
CA ALA A 38 23.72 0.85 17.14
C ALA A 38 24.63 0.27 16.03
N GLY A 39 24.80 0.99 14.92
CA GLY A 39 25.65 0.55 13.81
C GLY A 39 24.95 -0.41 12.82
N ILE A 40 23.64 -0.54 12.90
CA ILE A 40 22.84 -1.37 11.98
C ILE A 40 22.36 -0.50 10.82
N TYR A 41 22.65 -0.94 9.59
CA TYR A 41 22.15 -0.26 8.38
C TYR A 41 20.65 -0.50 8.21
N THR A 42 19.89 0.55 8.00
CA THR A 42 18.42 0.46 7.88
C THR A 42 17.96 0.83 6.48
N HIS A 43 17.15 -0.01 5.86
CA HIS A 43 16.55 0.24 4.56
C HIS A 43 15.05 0.06 4.61
N LEU A 44 14.32 0.97 3.96
CA LEU A 44 12.87 0.91 3.76
C LEU A 44 12.57 0.82 2.28
N ILE A 45 11.72 -0.12 1.91
CA ILE A 45 11.06 -0.10 0.61
C ILE A 45 9.55 -0.12 0.83
N SER A 46 8.83 0.81 0.22
CA SER A 46 7.40 0.98 0.47
C SER A 46 6.69 1.59 -0.73
N ASP A 47 5.44 1.16 -0.95
CA ASP A 47 4.49 1.79 -1.86
C ASP A 47 3.52 2.75 -1.13
N HIS A 48 3.80 3.04 0.14
CA HIS A 48 2.91 3.83 0.97
C HIS A 48 3.02 5.33 0.66
N VAL A 49 2.11 5.83 -0.16
CA VAL A 49 2.09 7.20 -0.68
C VAL A 49 2.09 8.29 0.41
N HIS A 50 1.49 8.02 1.57
CA HIS A 50 1.41 9.00 2.65
C HIS A 50 2.75 9.38 3.27
N TYR A 51 3.83 8.65 3.02
CA TYR A 51 5.18 9.09 3.36
C TYR A 51 5.64 10.33 2.58
N TRP A 52 4.97 10.67 1.48
CA TRP A 52 5.29 11.77 0.60
C TRP A 52 4.31 12.93 0.70
N GLU A 53 3.35 12.82 1.60
CA GLU A 53 2.34 13.82 1.89
C GLU A 53 2.69 14.61 3.16
N ASP A 54 2.02 15.76 3.34
CA ASP A 54 2.14 16.57 4.54
C ASP A 54 1.78 15.73 5.79
N GLY A 55 2.70 15.75 6.75
CA GLY A 55 2.57 14.98 7.98
C GLY A 55 3.11 13.55 7.90
N GLY A 56 3.51 13.06 6.71
CA GLY A 56 4.11 11.74 6.52
C GLY A 56 5.62 11.78 6.22
N ALA A 57 6.12 12.87 5.68
CA ALA A 57 7.49 13.00 5.16
C ALA A 57 8.60 12.91 6.21
N THR A 58 8.29 12.74 7.48
CA THR A 58 9.28 12.64 8.56
C THR A 58 9.63 11.22 8.97
N TYR A 59 9.07 10.22 8.32
CA TYR A 59 9.24 8.80 8.68
C TYR A 59 10.36 8.12 7.89
N HIS A 60 10.27 8.16 6.55
CA HIS A 60 11.14 7.39 5.67
C HIS A 60 12.61 7.85 5.73
N TYR A 61 12.91 9.15 5.84
CA TYR A 61 14.29 9.63 5.88
C TYR A 61 15.03 9.30 7.20
N ARG A 62 14.35 8.73 8.17
CA ARG A 62 14.98 8.20 9.39
C ARG A 62 15.77 6.92 9.14
N TYR A 63 15.49 6.23 8.02
CA TYR A 63 16.30 5.12 7.54
C TYR A 63 17.60 5.62 6.90
N ASN A 64 18.60 4.74 6.74
CA ASN A 64 19.82 5.08 6.01
C ASN A 64 19.55 5.26 4.52
N SER A 65 18.67 4.41 3.95
CA SER A 65 18.21 4.53 2.59
C SER A 65 16.76 4.06 2.46
N TRP A 66 16.09 4.46 1.40
CA TRP A 66 14.71 4.08 1.14
C TRP A 66 14.38 4.11 -0.35
N GLU A 67 13.41 3.30 -0.73
CA GLU A 67 12.78 3.32 -2.05
C GLU A 67 11.29 3.54 -1.92
N ASN A 68 10.73 4.37 -2.81
CA ASN A 68 9.30 4.62 -2.90
C ASN A 68 8.75 4.11 -4.21
N ILE A 69 7.93 3.09 -4.13
CA ILE A 69 7.19 2.54 -5.26
C ILE A 69 5.90 3.34 -5.42
N ARG A 70 5.58 3.73 -6.65
CA ARG A 70 4.47 4.62 -6.97
C ARG A 70 3.31 3.87 -7.59
N GLY A 71 2.10 4.43 -7.44
CA GLY A 71 0.91 3.99 -8.16
C GLY A 71 -0.14 3.28 -7.33
N GLN A 72 0.11 3.13 -6.02
CA GLN A 72 -0.87 2.54 -5.10
C GLN A 72 -1.99 3.54 -4.81
N GLU A 73 -3.22 3.05 -4.64
CA GLU A 73 -4.41 3.85 -4.36
C GLU A 73 -4.58 4.99 -5.39
N GLY A 74 -4.96 6.17 -4.97
CA GLY A 74 -5.03 7.37 -5.80
C GLY A 74 -3.74 8.19 -5.82
N ASP A 75 -2.58 7.54 -5.70
CA ASP A 75 -1.28 8.23 -5.78
C ASP A 75 -1.20 9.15 -7.00
N LYS A 76 -0.73 10.36 -6.82
CA LYS A 76 -0.50 11.33 -7.89
C LYS A 76 0.73 10.97 -8.72
N TRP A 77 0.75 9.73 -9.24
CA TRP A 77 1.88 9.15 -9.95
C TRP A 77 1.91 9.52 -11.43
N LYS A 78 0.84 9.19 -12.14
CA LYS A 78 0.74 9.42 -13.59
C LYS A 78 -0.27 10.51 -13.92
N CYS A 79 -0.11 11.13 -15.07
CA CYS A 79 -1.00 12.16 -15.55
C CYS A 79 -1.49 11.83 -16.97
N LEU A 80 -2.80 11.86 -17.13
CA LEU A 80 -3.49 11.87 -18.42
C LEU A 80 -4.55 12.97 -18.34
N PRO A 81 -4.21 14.23 -18.73
CA PRO A 81 -5.09 15.40 -18.54
C PRO A 81 -6.49 15.20 -19.08
N GLU A 82 -6.63 14.61 -20.25
CA GLU A 82 -7.93 14.32 -20.87
C GLU A 82 -8.83 13.44 -19.98
N LEU A 83 -8.26 12.42 -19.33
CA LEU A 83 -9.00 11.58 -18.39
C LEU A 83 -9.30 12.28 -17.07
N MET A 84 -8.49 13.25 -16.68
CA MET A 84 -8.73 14.03 -15.47
C MET A 84 -9.88 15.02 -15.65
N GLU A 85 -10.08 15.53 -16.87
CA GLU A 85 -11.14 16.46 -17.23
C GLU A 85 -12.43 15.73 -17.60
N ASP A 86 -12.33 14.66 -18.40
CA ASP A 86 -13.46 13.91 -18.97
C ASP A 86 -13.89 12.70 -18.13
N CYS A 87 -13.25 12.46 -16.98
CA CYS A 87 -13.71 11.41 -16.11
C CYS A 87 -15.10 11.79 -15.62
N ASP A 88 -16.11 11.39 -16.41
CA ASP A 88 -17.50 11.54 -16.02
C ASP A 88 -17.73 10.74 -14.71
N GLU A 89 -18.86 10.96 -14.09
CA GLU A 89 -19.19 10.26 -12.85
C GLU A 89 -19.19 8.72 -12.99
N SER A 90 -19.08 8.18 -14.21
CA SER A 90 -19.06 6.72 -14.46
C SER A 90 -17.76 6.05 -13.99
N CYS A 91 -16.64 6.79 -13.99
CA CYS A 91 -15.36 6.28 -13.47
C CYS A 91 -15.30 6.29 -11.93
N LEU A 92 -16.24 6.95 -11.26
CA LEU A 92 -16.29 7.04 -9.82
C LEU A 92 -17.09 5.87 -9.26
N GLN A 93 -16.45 5.04 -8.46
CA GLN A 93 -17.10 3.88 -7.85
C GLN A 93 -18.11 4.26 -6.78
N ASN A 94 -17.93 5.41 -6.14
CA ASN A 94 -18.73 5.88 -5.01
C ASN A 94 -19.41 7.22 -5.30
N LYS A 95 -20.50 7.20 -6.08
CA LYS A 95 -21.26 8.40 -6.45
C LYS A 95 -21.95 9.09 -5.28
N ASP A 96 -22.42 8.30 -4.32
CA ASP A 96 -23.26 8.73 -3.22
C ASP A 96 -22.51 8.85 -1.88
N GLY A 97 -21.20 8.62 -1.90
CA GLY A 97 -20.41 8.67 -0.69
C GLY A 97 -20.28 10.09 -0.14
N VAL A 98 -20.69 10.29 1.10
CA VAL A 98 -20.44 11.53 1.89
C VAL A 98 -18.93 11.67 2.15
N TYR A 99 -18.13 11.50 1.13
CA TYR A 99 -16.69 11.58 1.27
C TYR A 99 -16.15 12.84 0.61
N PHE A 100 -15.43 13.57 1.42
CA PHE A 100 -14.49 14.64 1.15
C PHE A 100 -14.24 14.92 -0.34
N HIS A 101 -14.11 16.18 -0.70
CA HIS A 101 -13.69 16.63 -2.04
C HIS A 101 -12.43 15.92 -2.57
N ALA A 102 -11.59 15.37 -1.67
CA ALA A 102 -10.45 14.53 -1.99
C ALA A 102 -10.80 13.21 -2.69
N THR A 103 -11.99 12.66 -2.47
CA THR A 103 -12.34 11.31 -2.96
C THR A 103 -12.49 11.22 -4.47
N LYS A 104 -13.00 12.27 -5.10
CA LYS A 104 -13.12 12.30 -6.58
C LYS A 104 -11.75 12.36 -7.24
N ASP A 105 -10.86 13.18 -6.74
CA ASP A 105 -9.49 13.29 -7.21
C ASP A 105 -8.72 11.98 -7.03
N LEU A 106 -8.87 11.36 -5.87
CA LEU A 106 -8.24 10.10 -5.52
C LEU A 106 -8.66 8.99 -6.51
N GLN A 107 -9.96 8.81 -6.74
CA GLN A 107 -10.47 7.81 -7.68
C GLN A 107 -10.08 8.10 -9.14
N ARG A 108 -9.99 9.37 -9.54
CA ARG A 108 -9.51 9.75 -10.86
C ARG A 108 -8.03 9.40 -11.05
N HIS A 109 -7.20 9.69 -10.05
CA HIS A 109 -5.80 9.30 -10.09
C HIS A 109 -5.64 7.79 -10.13
N ASP A 110 -6.41 7.03 -9.35
CA ASP A 110 -6.43 5.58 -9.42
C ASP A 110 -6.80 5.08 -10.82
N ALA A 111 -7.87 5.61 -11.42
CA ALA A 111 -8.28 5.25 -12.78
C ALA A 111 -7.19 5.56 -13.83
N VAL A 112 -6.43 6.65 -13.65
CA VAL A 112 -5.28 6.97 -14.50
C VAL A 112 -4.14 5.99 -14.26
N ASN A 113 -3.78 5.72 -13.01
CA ASN A 113 -2.68 4.84 -12.64
C ASN A 113 -2.88 3.42 -13.21
N ARG A 114 -4.09 2.88 -13.12
CA ARG A 114 -4.44 1.56 -13.69
C ARG A 114 -4.16 1.44 -15.18
N LYS A 115 -4.16 2.54 -15.95
CA LYS A 115 -3.78 2.51 -17.38
C LYS A 115 -2.30 2.17 -17.59
N PHE A 116 -1.47 2.35 -16.59
CA PHE A 116 -0.03 2.05 -16.63
C PHE A 116 0.33 0.71 -15.99
N VAL A 117 -0.59 0.07 -15.29
CA VAL A 117 -0.45 -1.29 -14.76
C VAL A 117 -0.95 -2.27 -15.82
N LYS A 118 -0.04 -2.88 -16.57
CA LYS A 118 -0.35 -3.78 -17.70
C LYS A 118 -0.34 -5.24 -17.33
N CYS A 119 0.40 -5.59 -16.30
CA CYS A 119 0.52 -6.95 -15.81
C CYS A 119 0.82 -6.92 -14.29
N GLU A 120 0.83 -8.09 -13.67
CA GLU A 120 1.07 -8.24 -12.24
C GLU A 120 2.37 -7.56 -11.77
N LYS A 121 3.44 -7.64 -12.56
CA LYS A 121 4.74 -7.02 -12.22
C LYS A 121 4.71 -5.49 -12.18
N ASP A 122 3.71 -4.88 -12.78
CA ASP A 122 3.57 -3.42 -12.78
C ASP A 122 2.83 -2.92 -11.54
N THR A 123 2.27 -3.81 -10.72
CA THR A 123 1.59 -3.44 -9.48
C THR A 123 2.57 -2.92 -8.45
N ALA A 124 2.13 -2.02 -7.60
CA ALA A 124 2.96 -1.46 -6.53
C ALA A 124 3.42 -2.56 -5.56
N LEU A 125 2.53 -3.47 -5.17
CA LEU A 125 2.85 -4.64 -4.34
C LEU A 125 4.01 -5.47 -4.93
N ALA A 126 3.91 -5.84 -6.22
CA ALA A 126 4.93 -6.65 -6.87
C ALA A 126 6.30 -5.95 -6.87
N GLN A 127 6.32 -4.67 -7.26
CA GLN A 127 7.56 -3.89 -7.30
C GLN A 127 8.18 -3.68 -5.91
N THR A 128 7.34 -3.49 -4.89
CA THR A 128 7.81 -3.32 -3.49
C THR A 128 8.47 -4.60 -2.99
N VAL A 129 7.86 -5.76 -3.23
CA VAL A 129 8.45 -7.04 -2.81
C VAL A 129 9.67 -7.38 -3.64
N ASP A 130 9.63 -7.18 -4.97
CA ASP A 130 10.79 -7.44 -5.85
C ASP A 130 12.00 -6.58 -5.44
N GLY A 131 11.80 -5.29 -5.10
CA GLY A 131 12.86 -4.44 -4.58
C GLY A 131 13.38 -4.89 -3.21
N GLY A 132 12.51 -5.39 -2.33
CA GLY A 132 12.93 -6.01 -1.07
C GLY A 132 13.79 -7.25 -1.29
N ILE A 133 13.45 -8.09 -2.24
CA ILE A 133 14.24 -9.27 -2.63
C ILE A 133 15.58 -8.84 -3.24
N GLU A 134 15.59 -7.81 -4.09
CA GLU A 134 16.85 -7.24 -4.63
C GLU A 134 17.79 -6.76 -3.53
N PHE A 135 17.25 -6.09 -2.50
CA PHE A 135 18.05 -5.69 -1.33
C PHE A 135 18.63 -6.91 -0.62
N ILE A 136 17.83 -7.96 -0.39
CA ILE A 136 18.31 -9.20 0.25
C ILE A 136 19.40 -9.87 -0.59
N ASP A 137 19.20 -10.01 -1.90
CA ASP A 137 20.19 -10.59 -2.81
C ASP A 137 21.51 -9.83 -2.79
N ALA A 138 21.45 -8.50 -2.71
CA ALA A 138 22.66 -7.66 -2.70
C ALA A 138 23.39 -7.69 -1.35
N ASN A 139 22.71 -7.98 -0.23
CA ASN A 139 23.26 -7.76 1.11
C ASN A 139 23.31 -9.02 2.00
N HIS A 140 22.82 -10.18 1.55
CA HIS A 140 22.77 -11.42 2.36
C HIS A 140 24.14 -11.87 2.87
N GLY A 141 25.22 -11.53 2.18
CA GLY A 141 26.59 -11.85 2.61
C GLY A 141 27.15 -10.93 3.71
N CYS A 142 26.39 -9.97 4.18
CA CYS A 142 26.78 -9.01 5.22
C CYS A 142 25.83 -9.10 6.41
N ASP A 143 26.36 -8.93 7.62
CA ASP A 143 25.57 -8.80 8.84
C ASP A 143 25.27 -7.32 9.13
N GLY A 144 24.33 -7.09 10.06
CA GLY A 144 24.08 -5.76 10.62
C GLY A 144 23.23 -4.87 9.74
N TRP A 145 22.24 -5.41 9.04
CA TRP A 145 21.22 -4.65 8.35
C TRP A 145 19.80 -4.95 8.87
N PHE A 146 18.92 -3.99 8.67
CA PHE A 146 17.48 -4.08 8.92
C PHE A 146 16.75 -3.64 7.66
N LEU A 147 15.91 -4.49 7.12
CA LEU A 147 15.05 -4.22 5.97
C LEU A 147 13.60 -4.18 6.40
N GLN A 148 12.89 -3.12 6.05
CA GLN A 148 11.43 -3.05 6.11
C GLN A 148 10.86 -3.06 4.69
N ILE A 149 10.15 -4.12 4.35
CA ILE A 149 9.31 -4.21 3.15
C ILE A 149 7.89 -3.87 3.61
N GLU A 150 7.34 -2.78 3.12
CA GLU A 150 6.04 -2.28 3.54
C GLU A 150 5.12 -2.13 2.34
N CYS A 151 4.12 -3.00 2.25
CA CYS A 151 3.11 -2.96 1.21
C CYS A 151 1.83 -2.32 1.73
N PHE A 152 1.19 -1.49 0.90
CA PHE A 152 -0.11 -0.89 1.17
C PHE A 152 -1.21 -1.94 1.09
N ASP A 153 -1.14 -2.81 0.08
CA ASP A 153 -2.04 -3.95 -0.05
C ASP A 153 -1.99 -4.85 1.20
N PRO A 154 -3.14 -5.41 1.62
CA PRO A 154 -4.43 -5.50 0.93
C PRO A 154 -5.42 -4.35 1.27
N HIS A 155 -4.97 -3.12 1.35
CA HIS A 155 -5.83 -1.95 1.47
C HIS A 155 -6.68 -1.77 0.19
N GLU A 156 -7.84 -1.14 0.28
CA GLU A 156 -8.58 -0.74 -0.92
C GLU A 156 -7.83 0.35 -1.71
N PRO A 157 -8.03 0.44 -3.03
CA PRO A 157 -8.90 -0.39 -3.87
C PRO A 157 -8.36 -1.82 -4.03
N PHE A 158 -9.25 -2.81 -4.06
CA PHE A 158 -8.88 -4.22 -4.18
C PHE A 158 -8.56 -4.59 -5.63
N PHE A 159 -7.67 -3.82 -6.23
CA PHE A 159 -7.25 -3.99 -7.62
C PHE A 159 -6.26 -5.15 -7.74
N VAL A 160 -6.69 -6.21 -8.42
CA VAL A 160 -5.90 -7.43 -8.59
C VAL A 160 -6.18 -8.06 -9.96
N GLN A 161 -5.26 -8.87 -10.47
CA GLN A 161 -5.38 -9.55 -11.75
C GLN A 161 -6.48 -10.61 -11.73
N ASP A 162 -7.08 -10.87 -12.90
CA ASP A 162 -8.18 -11.82 -13.06
C ASP A 162 -7.83 -13.23 -12.59
N SER A 163 -6.57 -13.65 -12.72
CA SER A 163 -6.11 -14.96 -12.23
C SER A 163 -6.37 -15.20 -10.74
N TYR A 164 -6.28 -14.14 -9.92
CA TYR A 164 -6.63 -14.24 -8.50
C TYR A 164 -8.13 -14.12 -8.26
N LYS A 165 -8.85 -13.28 -9.04
CA LYS A 165 -10.31 -13.17 -8.95
C LYS A 165 -11.01 -14.48 -9.30
N GLU A 166 -10.51 -15.21 -10.26
CA GLU A 166 -11.03 -16.53 -10.68
C GLU A 166 -11.00 -17.58 -9.57
N MET A 167 -10.11 -17.42 -8.57
CA MET A 167 -10.06 -18.30 -7.40
C MET A 167 -11.26 -18.10 -6.46
N TYR A 168 -11.98 -16.98 -6.62
CA TYR A 168 -13.15 -16.61 -5.80
C TYR A 168 -14.37 -16.35 -6.68
N PRO A 169 -14.99 -17.38 -7.27
CA PRO A 169 -16.11 -17.23 -8.18
C PRO A 169 -17.22 -16.36 -7.62
N ASP A 170 -17.74 -15.45 -8.43
CA ASP A 170 -18.74 -14.47 -8.05
C ASP A 170 -19.96 -14.53 -8.99
N ASP A 171 -21.15 -14.46 -8.41
CA ASP A 171 -22.43 -14.40 -9.12
C ASP A 171 -23.00 -12.97 -9.19
N TYR A 172 -22.28 -12.00 -8.66
CA TYR A 172 -22.65 -10.59 -8.69
C TYR A 172 -22.80 -10.08 -10.13
N LYS A 173 -23.89 -9.35 -10.41
CA LYS A 173 -24.22 -8.84 -11.75
C LYS A 173 -24.22 -7.31 -11.83
N GLY A 174 -23.86 -6.66 -10.74
CA GLY A 174 -23.72 -5.21 -10.71
C GLY A 174 -22.42 -4.71 -11.33
N PRO A 175 -22.15 -3.41 -11.26
CA PRO A 175 -20.87 -2.85 -11.68
C PRO A 175 -19.70 -3.46 -10.88
N ASP A 176 -18.61 -3.79 -11.56
CA ASP A 176 -17.39 -4.27 -10.91
C ASP A 176 -16.83 -3.12 -10.05
N ARG A 177 -16.81 -3.34 -8.74
CA ARG A 177 -16.37 -2.36 -7.75
C ARG A 177 -15.39 -3.02 -6.80
N ASP A 178 -14.24 -2.40 -6.61
CA ASP A 178 -13.17 -2.86 -5.73
C ASP A 178 -12.79 -1.86 -4.63
N TRP A 179 -13.54 -0.76 -4.53
CA TRP A 179 -13.31 0.31 -3.55
C TRP A 179 -14.56 0.55 -2.70
N PRO A 180 -14.73 -0.17 -1.58
CA PRO A 180 -15.91 0.00 -0.72
C PRO A 180 -15.93 1.38 -0.06
N PRO A 181 -17.10 2.00 0.08
CA PRO A 181 -17.23 3.29 0.76
C PRO A 181 -17.12 3.15 2.29
N TYR A 182 -16.61 4.19 2.94
CA TYR A 182 -16.52 4.25 4.41
C TYR A 182 -17.78 4.86 5.03
N HIS A 183 -18.83 4.07 5.14
CA HIS A 183 -20.06 4.46 5.82
C HIS A 183 -20.75 3.24 6.45
N HIS A 184 -21.89 3.43 7.11
CA HIS A 184 -22.71 2.30 7.51
C HIS A 184 -23.10 1.51 6.26
N VAL A 185 -22.96 0.18 6.32
CA VAL A 185 -23.30 -0.70 5.20
C VAL A 185 -24.77 -0.52 4.84
N THR A 186 -25.01 -0.02 3.64
CA THR A 186 -26.33 0.16 3.02
C THR A 186 -26.48 -0.68 1.76
N GLU A 187 -25.37 -1.25 1.30
CA GLU A 187 -25.29 -2.11 0.15
C GLU A 187 -26.05 -3.42 0.40
N ASP A 188 -26.59 -3.96 -0.67
CA ASP A 188 -27.20 -5.29 -0.59
C ASP A 188 -26.15 -6.38 -0.32
N GLU A 189 -26.60 -7.52 0.18
CA GLU A 189 -25.74 -8.62 0.56
C GLU A 189 -24.89 -9.16 -0.62
N SER A 190 -25.38 -9.07 -1.85
CA SER A 190 -24.66 -9.52 -3.04
C SER A 190 -23.43 -8.64 -3.31
N MET A 191 -23.57 -7.33 -3.16
CA MET A 191 -22.47 -6.37 -3.29
C MET A 191 -21.45 -6.53 -2.14
N VAL A 192 -21.93 -6.73 -0.91
CA VAL A 192 -21.02 -6.98 0.23
C VAL A 192 -20.21 -8.24 0.00
N ARG A 193 -20.83 -9.32 -0.53
CA ARG A 193 -20.10 -10.54 -0.91
C ARG A 193 -19.09 -10.27 -2.03
N HIS A 194 -19.45 -9.46 -3.02
CA HIS A 194 -18.55 -9.07 -4.09
C HIS A 194 -17.29 -8.39 -3.54
N TYR A 195 -17.41 -7.36 -2.73
CA TYR A 195 -16.26 -6.70 -2.08
C TYR A 195 -15.39 -7.68 -1.29
N ARG A 196 -16.01 -8.60 -0.54
CA ARG A 196 -15.26 -9.63 0.22
C ARG A 196 -14.45 -10.55 -0.68
N LYS A 197 -14.95 -10.88 -1.87
CA LYS A 197 -14.24 -11.71 -2.85
C LYS A 197 -13.10 -10.95 -3.51
N GLN A 198 -13.30 -9.68 -3.85
CA GLN A 198 -12.23 -8.81 -4.35
C GLN A 198 -11.10 -8.68 -3.31
N TYR A 199 -11.46 -8.42 -2.05
CA TYR A 199 -10.47 -8.40 -0.95
C TYR A 199 -9.74 -9.73 -0.80
N ALA A 200 -10.44 -10.85 -0.84
CA ALA A 200 -9.83 -12.19 -0.72
C ALA A 200 -8.85 -12.47 -1.88
N ALA A 201 -9.19 -12.05 -3.09
CA ALA A 201 -8.32 -12.18 -4.25
C ALA A 201 -7.02 -11.36 -4.08
N LEU A 202 -7.14 -10.11 -3.64
CA LEU A 202 -5.98 -9.26 -3.36
C LEU A 202 -5.14 -9.82 -2.20
N LEU A 203 -5.77 -10.29 -1.14
CA LEU A 203 -5.07 -10.91 -0.01
C LEU A 203 -4.29 -12.18 -0.45
N THR A 204 -4.86 -12.96 -1.38
CA THR A 204 -4.16 -14.13 -1.95
C THR A 204 -2.92 -13.71 -2.75
N MET A 205 -2.99 -12.59 -3.47
CA MET A 205 -1.82 -12.03 -4.13
C MET A 205 -0.76 -11.58 -3.11
N CYS A 206 -1.17 -10.91 -2.02
CA CYS A 206 -0.25 -10.52 -0.94
C CYS A 206 0.45 -11.74 -0.32
N ASP A 207 -0.30 -12.81 -0.06
CA ASP A 207 0.24 -14.07 0.47
C ASP A 207 1.26 -14.71 -0.49
N ALA A 208 0.95 -14.73 -1.80
CA ALA A 208 1.88 -15.24 -2.80
C ALA A 208 3.19 -14.43 -2.86
N TYR A 209 3.13 -13.11 -2.70
CA TYR A 209 4.32 -12.26 -2.67
C TYR A 209 5.10 -12.37 -1.36
N LEU A 210 4.43 -12.55 -0.23
CA LEU A 210 5.09 -12.91 1.03
C LEU A 210 5.82 -14.25 0.88
N GLY A 211 5.21 -15.24 0.22
CA GLY A 211 5.82 -16.53 -0.11
C GLY A 211 7.17 -16.35 -0.83
N LYS A 212 7.26 -15.46 -1.83
CA LYS A 212 8.53 -15.18 -2.52
C LYS A 212 9.64 -14.68 -1.58
N VAL A 213 9.30 -13.87 -0.59
CA VAL A 213 10.28 -13.42 0.42
C VAL A 213 10.74 -14.58 1.29
N LEU A 214 9.81 -15.42 1.74
CA LEU A 214 10.15 -16.61 2.55
C LEU A 214 10.98 -17.62 1.76
N ASP A 215 10.64 -17.86 0.49
CA ASP A 215 11.42 -18.71 -0.42
C ASP A 215 12.85 -18.17 -0.59
N LYS A 216 13.02 -16.84 -0.63
CA LYS A 216 14.34 -16.22 -0.69
C LYS A 216 15.14 -16.45 0.60
N PHE A 217 14.50 -16.45 1.76
CA PHE A 217 15.12 -16.80 3.04
C PHE A 217 15.57 -18.26 3.06
N ASP A 218 14.77 -19.18 2.52
CA ASP A 218 15.14 -20.59 2.39
C ASP A 218 16.31 -20.77 1.41
N GLU A 219 16.26 -20.10 0.24
CA GLU A 219 17.29 -20.17 -0.78
C GLU A 219 18.67 -19.73 -0.27
N LEU A 220 18.70 -18.70 0.57
CA LEU A 220 19.94 -18.08 1.08
C LEU A 220 20.32 -18.51 2.50
N ASP A 221 19.59 -19.45 3.12
CA ASP A 221 19.80 -19.94 4.48
C ASP A 221 19.86 -18.80 5.53
N LEU A 222 18.90 -17.89 5.48
CA LEU A 222 18.85 -16.69 6.33
C LEU A 222 18.08 -16.87 7.66
N TRP A 223 17.61 -18.07 7.96
CA TRP A 223 16.84 -18.33 9.20
C TRP A 223 17.75 -18.39 10.48
#